data_7f2645eb1323ee8979792609120502ef
#
_entry.id   7f2645eb1323ee8979792609120502ef
#
_cell.length_a   1.000
_cell.length_b   1.000
_cell.length_c   1.000
_cell.angle_alpha   90.00
_cell.angle_beta   90.00
_cell.angle_gamma   90.00
#
_symmetry.space_group_name_H-M   'P 1'
#
loop_
_entity.id
_entity.type
_entity.pdbx_description
1 polymer ?
#
loop_
_entity_poly.entity_id
_entity_poly.type
_entity_poly.pdbx_seq_one_letter_code
_entity_poly.pdbx_strand_id
1 'polypeptide(L)'
;MLQKEWNRLDYRYSRIIEWNWNNYELESKDLGLLYHNNFNPTSKNSKLQDLRAKIEACDNAIYEQFALRMAIIDEIAHLKKSDMTEAFQPSKFIENILSLINSKKINEENKLDVIKLYQTLHDMAVERQKKII
;
A
#
# COMPACT_ATOMS: atom_id res chain seq x y z
N MET A 1 -16.08 -14.17 11.94
CA MET A 1 -14.96 -14.47 11.06
C MET A 1 -14.47 -15.87 11.33
N LEU A 2 -14.18 -16.56 10.29
CA LEU A 2 -13.77 -17.93 10.42
C LEU A 2 -12.33 -18.01 10.91
N GLN A 3 -12.09 -18.94 11.81
CA GLN A 3 -10.78 -19.19 12.40
C GLN A 3 -9.71 -19.43 11.32
N LYS A 4 -10.10 -20.08 10.22
CA LYS A 4 -9.18 -20.33 9.10
C LYS A 4 -8.71 -19.07 8.42
N GLU A 5 -9.59 -18.09 8.23
CA GLU A 5 -9.21 -16.81 7.61
C GLU A 5 -8.32 -16.01 8.53
N TRP A 6 -8.64 -16.01 9.82
CA TRP A 6 -7.82 -15.36 10.82
C TRP A 6 -6.43 -15.97 10.88
N ASN A 7 -6.35 -17.30 10.92
CA ASN A 7 -5.07 -18.00 10.96
C ASN A 7 -4.25 -17.74 9.70
N ARG A 8 -4.89 -17.61 8.54
CA ARG A 8 -4.21 -17.33 7.29
C ARG A 8 -3.66 -15.90 7.26
N LEU A 9 -4.42 -14.93 7.74
CA LEU A 9 -3.96 -13.55 7.89
C LEU A 9 -2.84 -13.47 8.90
N ASP A 10 -3.01 -14.13 10.04
CA ASP A 10 -2.03 -14.18 11.09
C ASP A 10 -0.73 -14.81 10.61
N TYR A 11 -0.80 -15.88 9.84
CA TYR A 11 0.35 -16.52 9.23
C TYR A 11 1.10 -15.56 8.30
N ARG A 12 0.38 -14.82 7.48
CA ARG A 12 0.99 -13.83 6.59
C ARG A 12 1.67 -12.72 7.37
N TYR A 13 1.01 -12.19 8.37
CA TYR A 13 1.58 -11.18 9.24
C TYR A 13 2.78 -11.70 10.02
N SER A 14 2.68 -12.91 10.55
CA SER A 14 3.78 -13.55 11.24
C SER A 14 5.01 -13.71 10.37
N ARG A 15 4.82 -14.10 9.10
CA ARG A 15 5.93 -14.24 8.15
C ARG A 15 6.58 -12.89 7.87
N ILE A 16 5.80 -11.84 7.69
CA ILE A 16 6.30 -10.50 7.47
C ILE A 16 7.04 -10.00 8.71
N ILE A 17 6.48 -10.21 9.88
CA ILE A 17 7.08 -9.81 11.15
C ILE A 17 8.39 -10.58 11.38
N GLU A 18 8.42 -11.89 11.15
CA GLU A 18 9.63 -12.69 11.25
C GLU A 18 10.72 -12.18 10.31
N TRP A 19 10.34 -11.90 9.07
CA TRP A 19 11.29 -11.36 8.09
C TRP A 19 11.84 -10.02 8.55
N ASN A 20 10.99 -9.13 9.00
CA ASN A 20 11.40 -7.82 9.50
C ASN A 20 12.25 -7.93 10.76
N TRP A 21 11.88 -8.84 11.66
CA TRP A 21 12.62 -9.08 12.89
C TRP A 21 14.01 -9.64 12.60
N ASN A 22 14.12 -10.63 11.71
CA ASN A 22 15.39 -11.21 11.33
C ASN A 22 16.30 -10.18 10.68
N ASN A 23 15.74 -9.35 9.79
CA ASN A 23 16.49 -8.26 9.19
C ASN A 23 16.89 -7.21 10.22
N TYR A 24 16.01 -6.91 11.15
CA TYR A 24 16.31 -6.00 12.25
C TYR A 24 17.42 -6.52 13.13
N GLU A 25 17.41 -7.80 13.48
CA GLU A 25 18.49 -8.40 14.26
C GLU A 25 19.82 -8.32 13.54
N LEU A 26 19.85 -8.65 12.25
CA LEU A 26 21.07 -8.55 11.46
C LEU A 26 21.57 -7.11 11.41
N GLU A 27 20.68 -6.17 11.14
CA GLU A 27 21.03 -4.75 11.12
C GLU A 27 21.45 -4.24 12.49
N SER A 28 20.79 -4.69 13.54
CA SER A 28 21.14 -4.34 14.92
C SER A 28 22.53 -4.86 15.30
N LYS A 29 22.88 -6.06 14.87
CA LYS A 29 24.22 -6.61 15.08
C LYS A 29 25.25 -5.76 14.36
N ASP A 30 24.99 -5.43 13.10
CA ASP A 30 25.89 -4.56 12.32
C ASP A 30 25.99 -3.18 12.93
N LEU A 31 24.86 -2.60 13.34
CA LEU A 31 24.82 -1.32 14.03
C LEU A 31 25.54 -1.39 15.38
N GLY A 32 25.36 -2.48 16.10
CA GLY A 32 26.07 -2.71 17.36
C GLY A 32 27.57 -2.73 17.17
N LEU A 33 28.03 -3.41 16.13
CA LEU A 33 29.43 -3.42 15.76
C LEU A 33 29.92 -2.02 15.39
N LEU A 34 29.13 -1.29 14.61
CA LEU A 34 29.44 0.08 14.22
C LEU A 34 29.48 1.01 15.44
N TYR A 35 28.58 0.87 16.37
CA TYR A 35 28.58 1.62 17.61
C TYR A 35 29.82 1.34 18.45
N HIS A 36 30.19 0.06 18.55
CA HIS A 36 31.37 -0.33 19.27
C HIS A 36 32.66 0.12 18.59
N ASN A 37 32.62 0.28 17.29
CA ASN A 37 33.76 0.71 16.47
C ASN A 37 33.74 2.20 16.14
N ASN A 38 33.10 3.02 16.96
CA ASN A 38 32.84 4.43 16.67
C ASN A 38 31.97 4.56 15.43
N PHE A 39 30.70 4.34 15.63
CA PHE A 39 29.69 4.43 14.60
C PHE A 39 29.91 5.67 13.73
N ASN A 40 30.26 5.43 12.50
CA ASN A 40 30.45 6.49 11.53
C ASN A 40 29.42 6.30 10.39
N PRO A 41 28.39 7.16 10.34
CA PRO A 41 27.29 7.01 9.39
C PRO A 41 27.67 7.45 7.97
N THR A 42 28.92 7.52 7.64
CA THR A 42 29.39 8.02 6.33
C THR A 42 29.31 7.01 5.23
N SER A 43 28.81 5.84 5.48
CA SER A 43 28.87 4.78 4.50
C SER A 43 27.49 4.43 3.98
N LYS A 44 27.42 3.33 3.28
CA LYS A 44 26.22 2.72 2.75
C LYS A 44 25.07 2.63 3.78
N ASN A 45 25.39 2.36 5.06
CA ASN A 45 24.37 2.18 6.09
C ASN A 45 23.59 3.45 6.37
N SER A 46 24.30 4.58 6.47
CA SER A 46 23.66 5.88 6.67
C SER A 46 22.79 6.23 5.47
N LYS A 47 23.31 6.05 4.27
CA LYS A 47 22.59 6.31 3.03
C LYS A 47 21.37 5.39 2.90
N LEU A 48 21.52 4.12 3.23
CA LEU A 48 20.43 3.16 3.20
C LEU A 48 19.34 3.51 4.20
N GLN A 49 19.71 3.93 5.41
CA GLN A 49 18.76 4.36 6.42
C GLN A 49 18.01 5.62 6.00
N ASP A 50 18.69 6.57 5.38
CA ASP A 50 18.05 7.75 4.83
C ASP A 50 17.02 7.38 3.77
N LEU A 51 17.36 6.47 2.88
CA LEU A 51 16.45 5.99 1.85
C LEU A 51 15.26 5.25 2.46
N ARG A 52 15.49 4.44 3.49
CA ARG A 52 14.41 3.77 4.22
C ARG A 52 13.47 4.76 4.90
N ALA A 53 14.02 5.81 5.49
CA ALA A 53 13.20 6.87 6.08
C ALA A 53 12.34 7.56 5.03
N LYS A 54 12.88 7.76 3.84
CA LYS A 54 12.12 8.31 2.71
C LYS A 54 11.00 7.37 2.27
N ILE A 55 11.27 6.08 2.21
CA ILE A 55 10.24 5.07 1.90
C ILE A 55 9.14 5.09 2.98
N GLU A 56 9.52 5.14 4.25
CA GLU A 56 8.56 5.22 5.34
C GLU A 56 7.66 6.45 5.22
N ALA A 57 8.23 7.60 4.88
CA ALA A 57 7.46 8.81 4.64
C ALA A 57 6.49 8.64 3.47
N CYS A 58 6.94 8.00 2.39
CA CYS A 58 6.06 7.66 1.26
C CYS A 58 4.94 6.72 1.67
N ASP A 59 5.25 5.70 2.46
CA ASP A 59 4.25 4.72 2.92
C ASP A 59 3.19 5.39 3.80
N ASN A 60 3.59 6.30 4.65
CA ASN A 60 2.65 7.07 5.47
C ASN A 60 1.72 7.92 4.59
N ALA A 61 2.27 8.55 3.56
CA ALA A 61 1.49 9.34 2.61
C ALA A 61 0.52 8.45 1.82
N ILE A 62 0.97 7.30 1.38
CA ILE A 62 0.14 6.32 0.68
C ILE A 62 -1.01 5.87 1.58
N TYR A 63 -0.72 5.54 2.84
CA TYR A 63 -1.76 5.13 3.79
C TYR A 63 -2.79 6.23 4.02
N GLU A 64 -2.35 7.46 4.21
CA GLU A 64 -3.26 8.58 4.42
C GLU A 64 -4.17 8.78 3.21
N GLN A 65 -3.61 8.71 2.00
CA GLN A 65 -4.40 8.85 0.78
C GLN A 65 -5.32 7.65 0.57
N PHE A 66 -4.89 6.46 0.92
CA PHE A 66 -5.74 5.28 0.86
C PHE A 66 -6.91 5.41 1.82
N ALA A 67 -6.69 5.85 3.06
CA ALA A 67 -7.74 6.03 4.03
C ALA A 67 -8.76 7.09 3.56
N LEU A 68 -8.28 8.19 3.01
CA LEU A 68 -9.14 9.22 2.44
C LEU A 68 -9.95 8.66 1.27
N ARG A 69 -9.31 7.92 0.38
CA ARG A 69 -9.97 7.29 -0.75
C ARG A 69 -11.10 6.36 -0.30
N MET A 70 -10.86 5.55 0.71
CA MET A 70 -11.88 4.65 1.24
C MET A 70 -13.05 5.39 1.89
N ALA A 71 -12.78 6.50 2.57
CA ALA A 71 -13.84 7.34 3.12
C ALA A 71 -14.72 7.94 2.01
N ILE A 72 -14.12 8.39 0.93
CA ILE A 72 -14.85 8.92 -0.24
C ILE A 72 -15.67 7.80 -0.90
N ILE A 73 -15.11 6.59 -0.98
CA ILE A 73 -15.80 5.43 -1.54
C ILE A 73 -17.04 5.08 -0.70
N ASP A 74 -16.95 5.19 0.62
CA ASP A 74 -18.12 5.00 1.49
C ASP A 74 -19.22 6.01 1.17
N GLU A 75 -18.88 7.27 0.97
CA GLU A 75 -19.83 8.30 0.57
C GLU A 75 -20.45 7.99 -0.80
N ILE A 76 -19.63 7.59 -1.75
CA ILE A 76 -20.11 7.19 -3.08
C ILE A 76 -21.06 6.00 -2.97
N ALA A 77 -20.73 5.01 -2.14
CA ALA A 77 -21.55 3.84 -1.94
C ALA A 77 -22.94 4.19 -1.38
N HIS A 78 -22.99 5.12 -0.43
CA HIS A 78 -24.26 5.59 0.13
C HIS A 78 -25.10 6.31 -0.91
N LEU A 79 -24.49 7.12 -1.77
CA LEU A 79 -25.18 7.78 -2.87
C LEU A 79 -25.71 6.76 -3.89
N LYS A 80 -24.88 5.78 -4.26
CA LYS A 80 -25.29 4.71 -5.18
C LYS A 80 -26.45 3.88 -4.62
N LYS A 81 -26.41 3.60 -3.33
CA LYS A 81 -27.50 2.90 -2.65
C LYS A 81 -28.79 3.69 -2.74
N SER A 82 -28.71 4.99 -2.49
CA SER A 82 -29.84 5.89 -2.59
C SER A 82 -30.42 5.94 -4.00
N ASP A 83 -29.57 5.98 -5.01
CA ASP A 83 -29.95 6.06 -6.42
C ASP A 83 -30.16 4.68 -7.06
N MET A 84 -30.01 3.60 -6.30
CA MET A 84 -30.12 2.22 -6.79
C MET A 84 -29.11 1.90 -7.91
N THR A 85 -27.94 2.53 -7.83
CA THR A 85 -26.84 2.32 -8.79
C THR A 85 -25.94 1.17 -8.34
N GLU A 86 -25.42 0.42 -9.30
CA GLU A 86 -24.53 -0.70 -9.01
C GLU A 86 -23.16 -0.25 -8.54
N ALA A 87 -22.52 -1.08 -7.68
CA ALA A 87 -21.19 -0.82 -7.16
C ALA A 87 -20.14 -0.78 -8.24
N PHE A 88 -20.21 -1.70 -9.20
CA PHE A 88 -19.22 -1.82 -10.27
C PHE A 88 -19.73 -1.16 -11.55
N GLN A 89 -18.95 -0.23 -12.06
CA GLN A 89 -19.21 0.47 -13.33
C GLN A 89 -17.95 0.35 -14.19
N PRO A 90 -17.86 -0.67 -15.07
CA PRO A 90 -16.64 -0.96 -15.84
C PRO A 90 -16.13 0.20 -16.67
N SER A 91 -17.03 0.91 -17.35
CA SER A 91 -16.64 2.04 -18.20
C SER A 91 -15.98 3.15 -17.39
N LYS A 92 -16.48 3.41 -16.19
CA LYS A 92 -15.92 4.43 -15.31
C LYS A 92 -14.52 4.06 -14.82
N PHE A 93 -14.31 2.79 -14.51
CA PHE A 93 -13.01 2.29 -14.11
C PHE A 93 -11.98 2.47 -15.24
N ILE A 94 -12.34 2.06 -16.45
CA ILE A 94 -11.46 2.18 -17.63
C ILE A 94 -11.13 3.64 -17.90
N GLU A 95 -12.12 4.52 -17.89
CA GLU A 95 -11.92 5.97 -18.07
C GLU A 95 -10.93 6.53 -17.05
N ASN A 96 -11.09 6.17 -15.78
CA ASN A 96 -10.24 6.66 -14.72
C ASN A 96 -8.79 6.20 -14.89
N ILE A 97 -8.58 4.95 -15.27
CA ILE A 97 -7.25 4.40 -15.52
C ILE A 97 -6.58 5.10 -16.72
N LEU A 98 -7.30 5.24 -17.82
CA LEU A 98 -6.77 5.90 -19.01
C LEU A 98 -6.46 7.37 -18.75
N SER A 99 -7.34 8.06 -18.04
CA SER A 99 -7.13 9.44 -17.65
C SER A 99 -5.87 9.61 -16.79
N LEU A 100 -5.69 8.72 -15.82
CA LEU A 100 -4.52 8.73 -14.96
C LEU A 100 -3.22 8.53 -15.76
N ILE A 101 -3.20 7.51 -16.61
CA ILE A 101 -2.03 7.18 -17.42
C ILE A 101 -1.65 8.35 -18.34
N ASN A 102 -2.66 8.96 -18.98
CA ASN A 102 -2.44 10.06 -19.91
C ASN A 102 -2.05 11.36 -19.19
N SER A 103 -2.68 11.68 -18.07
CA SER A 103 -2.46 12.95 -17.38
C SER A 103 -1.13 13.02 -16.64
N LYS A 104 -0.65 11.88 -16.14
CA LYS A 104 0.57 11.84 -15.32
C LYS A 104 1.84 11.54 -16.10
N LYS A 105 1.76 11.33 -17.42
CA LYS A 105 2.91 10.98 -18.27
C LYS A 105 3.75 9.86 -17.65
N ILE A 106 3.08 8.79 -17.29
CA ILE A 106 3.70 7.66 -16.62
C ILE A 106 4.70 6.98 -17.55
N ASN A 107 5.90 6.69 -17.05
CA ASN A 107 6.92 5.97 -17.79
C ASN A 107 6.42 4.59 -18.21
N GLU A 108 6.83 4.13 -19.40
CA GLU A 108 6.46 2.81 -19.89
C GLU A 108 6.78 1.70 -18.88
N GLU A 109 7.91 1.82 -18.20
CA GLU A 109 8.35 0.83 -17.19
C GLU A 109 7.37 0.74 -16.03
N ASN A 110 6.71 1.84 -15.68
CA ASN A 110 5.81 1.91 -14.54
C ASN A 110 4.35 1.67 -14.90
N LYS A 111 3.99 1.69 -16.18
CA LYS A 111 2.58 1.58 -16.61
C LYS A 111 1.90 0.31 -16.09
N LEU A 112 2.54 -0.83 -16.22
CA LEU A 112 1.96 -2.10 -15.78
C LEU A 112 1.78 -2.14 -14.27
N ASP A 113 2.76 -1.63 -13.53
CA ASP A 113 2.69 -1.59 -12.06
C ASP A 113 1.60 -0.64 -11.59
N VAL A 114 1.46 0.51 -12.24
CA VAL A 114 0.39 1.45 -11.95
C VAL A 114 -0.98 0.84 -12.24
N ILE A 115 -1.12 0.13 -13.35
CA ILE A 115 -2.37 -0.56 -13.68
C ILE A 115 -2.69 -1.60 -12.60
N LYS A 116 -1.72 -2.39 -12.17
CA LYS A 116 -1.91 -3.38 -11.09
C LYS A 116 -2.33 -2.73 -9.78
N LEU A 117 -1.67 -1.63 -9.42
CA LEU A 117 -2.01 -0.89 -8.21
C LEU A 117 -3.47 -0.43 -8.25
N TYR A 118 -3.87 0.23 -9.33
CA TYR A 118 -5.22 0.75 -9.46
C TYR A 118 -6.26 -0.34 -9.64
N GLN A 119 -5.90 -1.46 -10.27
CA GLN A 119 -6.77 -2.63 -10.31
C GLN A 119 -7.08 -3.10 -8.89
N THR A 120 -6.06 -3.20 -8.05
CA THR A 120 -6.22 -3.64 -6.66
C THR A 120 -7.05 -2.63 -5.86
N LEU A 121 -6.78 -1.34 -6.00
CA LEU A 121 -7.55 -0.29 -5.36
C LEU A 121 -9.02 -0.32 -5.81
N HIS A 122 -9.24 -0.55 -7.09
CA HIS A 122 -10.59 -0.66 -7.64
C HIS A 122 -11.33 -1.87 -7.05
N ASP A 123 -10.68 -3.03 -6.99
CA ASP A 123 -11.28 -4.24 -6.44
C ASP A 123 -11.66 -4.04 -4.97
N MET A 124 -10.80 -3.42 -4.19
CA MET A 124 -11.09 -3.09 -2.81
C MET A 124 -12.26 -2.12 -2.68
N ALA A 125 -12.32 -1.13 -3.56
CA ALA A 125 -13.40 -0.16 -3.60
C ALA A 125 -14.74 -0.82 -3.91
N VAL A 126 -14.77 -1.71 -4.89
CA VAL A 126 -15.99 -2.45 -5.28
C VAL A 126 -16.45 -3.33 -4.11
N GLU A 127 -15.55 -4.05 -3.48
CA GLU A 127 -15.88 -4.88 -2.32
C GLU A 127 -16.47 -4.05 -1.18
N ARG A 128 -15.88 -2.89 -0.93
CA ARG A 128 -16.37 -1.96 0.09
C ARG A 128 -17.78 -1.48 -0.22
N GLN A 129 -18.02 -1.07 -1.47
CA GLN A 129 -19.33 -0.61 -1.91
C GLN A 129 -20.38 -1.72 -1.83
N LYS A 130 -20.03 -2.94 -2.18
CA LYS A 130 -20.96 -4.08 -2.09
C LYS A 130 -21.42 -4.34 -0.65
N LYS A 131 -20.60 -4.05 0.33
CA LYS A 131 -20.97 -4.19 1.73
C LYS A 131 -21.98 -3.13 2.18
N ILE A 132 -21.93 -1.97 1.55
CA ILE A 132 -22.83 -0.85 1.87
C ILE A 132 -24.12 -0.92 1.04
N ILE A 133 -23.98 -1.20 -0.24
CA ILE A 133 -25.12 -1.35 -1.15
C ILE A 133 -25.83 -2.68 -0.88
#